data_fc4ef4937d58f7b8c3d1bdebbbccda44
#
_entry.id   fc4ef4937d58f7b8c3d1bdebbbccda44
#
_cell.length_a   1.000
_cell.length_b   1.000
_cell.length_c   1.000
_cell.angle_alpha   90.00
_cell.angle_beta   90.00
_cell.angle_gamma   90.00
#
_symmetry.space_group_name_H-M   'P 1'
#
loop_
_entity.id
_entity.type
_entity.pdbx_description
1 polymer ?
#
loop_
_entity_poly.entity_id
_entity_poly.type
_entity_poly.pdbx_seq_one_letter_code
_entity_poly.pdbx_strand_id
1 'polypeptide(L)'
;MMSSCWQVTFRPAAPDNETLENFLEQYFEVTACNYDDDGNDEYVGYQSGTFDEKAMVEAAHAAAINLPPYEVTFLESSNWLKDYVIKFAPFETEDFMFYGIHETSCPQTSLIPVQIYAATAFGSDHQTTRSCIKALSRLYHQGFSADNILDVGTGSGILSLAAAKLWGEKCAVTAVDIDEEAVWVTRQNAQNNSVDHLITAEVSDGFHAGIVKQNAPYQLILANILARPLLDMAPDLAASLASGGYAVLSGFVEDQTNWIISSYQQNGLKLIELYALDNWRAALMMKD
;
A
#
# COMPACT_ATOMS: atom_id res chain seq x y z
N MET A 1 -13.78 9.10 -3.97
CA MET A 1 -14.72 8.16 -4.63
C MET A 1 -14.17 7.93 -6.02
N MET A 2 -13.56 6.80 -6.28
CA MET A 2 -13.20 6.44 -7.65
C MET A 2 -14.49 6.32 -8.46
N SER A 3 -14.58 7.10 -9.51
CA SER A 3 -15.73 7.09 -10.42
C SER A 3 -15.70 5.81 -11.24
N SER A 4 -16.87 5.22 -11.48
CA SER A 4 -17.02 4.19 -12.50
C SER A 4 -16.38 4.65 -13.81
N CYS A 5 -15.71 3.75 -14.49
CA CYS A 5 -15.05 4.05 -15.75
C CYS A 5 -15.38 3.01 -16.83
N TRP A 6 -15.16 3.38 -18.07
CA TRP A 6 -15.21 2.49 -19.21
C TRP A 6 -13.82 1.95 -19.48
N GLN A 7 -13.73 0.66 -19.70
CA GLN A 7 -12.54 -0.04 -20.17
C GLN A 7 -12.77 -0.48 -21.62
N VAL A 8 -11.82 -0.19 -22.48
CA VAL A 8 -11.81 -0.68 -23.85
C VAL A 8 -10.53 -1.48 -24.06
N THR A 9 -10.68 -2.76 -24.33
CA THR A 9 -9.58 -3.71 -24.50
C THR A 9 -9.40 -4.04 -25.96
N PHE A 10 -8.23 -3.77 -26.52
CA PHE A 10 -7.88 -3.99 -27.91
C PHE A 10 -6.92 -5.17 -28.06
N ARG A 11 -7.19 -6.06 -29.00
CA ARG A 11 -6.38 -7.27 -29.26
C ARG A 11 -5.85 -7.25 -30.68
N PRO A 12 -4.70 -6.61 -30.94
CA PRO A 12 -4.09 -6.58 -32.27
C PRO A 12 -3.55 -7.96 -32.65
N ALA A 13 -3.67 -8.29 -33.94
CA ALA A 13 -3.15 -9.56 -34.46
C ALA A 13 -1.63 -9.59 -34.67
N ALA A 14 -0.96 -8.45 -34.55
CA ALA A 14 0.49 -8.32 -34.68
C ALA A 14 1.06 -7.57 -33.45
N PRO A 15 2.19 -8.01 -32.90
CA PRO A 15 2.86 -7.30 -31.82
C PRO A 15 3.44 -5.96 -32.34
N ASP A 16 3.72 -5.04 -31.38
CA ASP A 16 4.38 -3.76 -31.61
C ASP A 16 3.58 -2.81 -32.53
N ASN A 17 2.52 -2.23 -31.96
CA ASN A 17 1.65 -1.32 -32.69
C ASN A 17 1.77 0.11 -32.17
N GLU A 18 2.94 0.74 -32.36
CA GLU A 18 3.24 2.12 -31.92
C GLU A 18 2.16 3.12 -32.40
N THR A 19 1.57 2.88 -33.57
CA THR A 19 0.50 3.75 -34.09
C THR A 19 -0.78 3.64 -33.27
N LEU A 20 -1.13 2.44 -32.82
CA LEU A 20 -2.28 2.21 -31.95
C LEU A 20 -2.01 2.80 -30.57
N GLU A 21 -0.85 2.56 -29.98
CA GLU A 21 -0.45 3.11 -28.68
C GLU A 21 -0.57 4.63 -28.67
N ASN A 22 0.04 5.31 -29.63
CA ASN A 22 -0.01 6.77 -29.74
C ASN A 22 -1.44 7.31 -29.89
N PHE A 23 -2.32 6.57 -30.56
CA PHE A 23 -3.74 6.94 -30.67
C PHE A 23 -4.44 6.77 -29.33
N LEU A 24 -4.21 5.64 -28.64
CA LEU A 24 -4.86 5.34 -27.35
C LEU A 24 -4.43 6.35 -26.28
N GLU A 25 -3.15 6.68 -26.21
CA GLU A 25 -2.62 7.71 -25.28
C GLU A 25 -3.23 9.10 -25.49
N GLN A 26 -3.60 9.43 -26.72
CA GLN A 26 -4.25 10.70 -27.04
C GLN A 26 -5.76 10.70 -26.80
N TYR A 27 -6.39 9.53 -26.91
CA TYR A 27 -7.84 9.40 -26.82
C TYR A 27 -8.36 9.08 -25.43
N PHE A 28 -7.67 8.22 -24.69
CA PHE A 28 -8.06 7.78 -23.35
C PHE A 28 -7.35 8.54 -22.25
N GLU A 29 -7.99 8.65 -21.09
CA GLU A 29 -7.41 9.30 -19.89
C GLU A 29 -6.23 8.50 -19.33
N VAL A 30 -6.32 7.17 -19.39
CA VAL A 30 -5.27 6.23 -18.96
C VAL A 30 -5.18 5.09 -19.96
N THR A 31 -3.97 4.65 -20.26
CA THR A 31 -3.71 3.49 -21.11
C THR A 31 -2.77 2.50 -20.43
N ALA A 32 -2.89 1.22 -20.78
CA ALA A 32 -2.00 0.17 -20.32
C ALA A 32 -1.76 -0.82 -21.48
N CYS A 33 -0.58 -1.43 -21.48
CA CYS A 33 -0.27 -2.57 -22.34
C CYS A 33 -0.02 -3.78 -21.43
N ASN A 34 -0.77 -4.85 -21.65
CA ASN A 34 -0.71 -6.11 -20.91
C ASN A 34 -0.41 -7.26 -21.88
N TYR A 35 -0.32 -8.47 -21.34
CA TYR A 35 -0.27 -9.70 -22.13
C TYR A 35 -1.49 -10.55 -21.78
N ASP A 36 -2.13 -11.13 -22.80
CA ASP A 36 -3.18 -12.11 -22.59
C ASP A 36 -2.61 -13.47 -22.09
N ASP A 37 -3.49 -14.42 -21.76
CA ASP A 37 -3.11 -15.75 -21.28
C ASP A 37 -2.24 -16.56 -22.28
N ASP A 38 -2.27 -16.18 -23.55
CA ASP A 38 -1.48 -16.78 -24.63
C ASP A 38 -0.17 -16.01 -24.94
N GLY A 39 0.06 -14.90 -24.22
CA GLY A 39 1.25 -14.06 -24.34
C GLY A 39 1.22 -13.05 -25.50
N ASN A 40 0.04 -12.73 -26.03
CA ASN A 40 -0.12 -11.69 -27.04
C ASN A 40 -0.36 -10.34 -26.41
N ASP A 41 0.05 -9.25 -27.08
CA ASP A 41 -0.15 -7.88 -26.61
C ASP A 41 -1.64 -7.54 -26.52
N GLU A 42 -2.05 -7.01 -25.38
CA GLU A 42 -3.39 -6.51 -25.12
C GLU A 42 -3.29 -5.05 -24.66
N TYR A 43 -3.88 -4.13 -25.43
CA TYR A 43 -3.89 -2.71 -25.12
C TYR A 43 -5.20 -2.32 -24.48
N VAL A 44 -5.14 -1.56 -23.40
CA VAL A 44 -6.34 -1.17 -22.64
C VAL A 44 -6.39 0.34 -22.49
N GLY A 45 -7.53 0.93 -22.85
CA GLY A 45 -7.83 2.33 -22.59
C GLY A 45 -8.91 2.49 -21.55
N TYR A 46 -8.76 3.46 -20.64
CA TYR A 46 -9.73 3.80 -19.60
C TYR A 46 -10.27 5.22 -19.78
N GLN A 47 -11.58 5.36 -19.62
CA GLN A 47 -12.28 6.65 -19.73
C GLN A 47 -13.29 6.81 -18.60
N SER A 48 -13.19 7.89 -17.82
CA SER A 48 -14.19 8.22 -16.78
C SER A 48 -15.45 8.88 -17.40
N GLY A 49 -16.55 8.84 -16.67
CA GLY A 49 -17.80 9.48 -17.07
C GLY A 49 -18.54 8.75 -18.19
N THR A 50 -18.87 9.42 -19.28
CA THR A 50 -19.59 8.85 -20.43
C THR A 50 -18.61 8.48 -21.53
N PHE A 51 -18.67 7.24 -22.00
CA PHE A 51 -17.90 6.78 -23.16
C PHE A 51 -18.78 6.74 -24.41
N ASP A 52 -18.30 7.36 -25.48
CA ASP A 52 -18.96 7.34 -26.80
C ASP A 52 -18.12 6.50 -27.78
N GLU A 53 -18.51 5.23 -27.94
CA GLU A 53 -17.85 4.29 -28.83
C GLU A 53 -17.83 4.79 -30.29
N LYS A 54 -18.90 5.47 -30.72
CA LYS A 54 -18.98 6.01 -32.08
C LYS A 54 -17.96 7.13 -32.28
N ALA A 55 -17.81 8.01 -31.32
CA ALA A 55 -16.79 9.06 -31.35
C ALA A 55 -15.37 8.49 -31.38
N MET A 56 -15.09 7.41 -30.65
CA MET A 56 -13.81 6.69 -30.69
C MET A 56 -13.51 6.17 -32.11
N VAL A 57 -14.48 5.50 -32.73
CA VAL A 57 -14.32 4.96 -34.08
C VAL A 57 -14.12 6.06 -35.11
N GLU A 58 -14.87 7.17 -34.99
CA GLU A 58 -14.71 8.33 -35.88
C GLU A 58 -13.33 9.00 -35.71
N ALA A 59 -12.82 9.12 -34.47
CA ALA A 59 -11.48 9.64 -34.19
C ALA A 59 -10.38 8.74 -34.78
N ALA A 60 -10.49 7.43 -34.64
CA ALA A 60 -9.55 6.49 -35.23
C ALA A 60 -9.55 6.58 -36.77
N HIS A 61 -10.74 6.66 -37.37
CA HIS A 61 -10.87 6.87 -38.82
C HIS A 61 -10.22 8.18 -39.30
N ALA A 62 -10.42 9.27 -38.56
CA ALA A 62 -9.80 10.56 -38.85
C ALA A 62 -8.27 10.52 -38.76
N ALA A 63 -7.74 9.69 -37.86
CA ALA A 63 -6.31 9.42 -37.71
C ALA A 63 -5.76 8.37 -38.69
N ALA A 64 -6.59 7.86 -39.61
CA ALA A 64 -6.27 6.77 -40.55
C ALA A 64 -5.84 5.46 -39.86
N ILE A 65 -6.38 5.19 -38.65
CA ILE A 65 -6.10 4.00 -37.84
C ILE A 65 -7.25 3.00 -38.03
N ASN A 66 -6.88 1.78 -38.31
CA ASN A 66 -7.82 0.67 -38.35
C ASN A 66 -7.79 -0.02 -36.97
N LEU A 67 -8.83 0.21 -36.17
CA LEU A 67 -8.90 -0.40 -34.84
C LEU A 67 -8.91 -1.94 -34.93
N PRO A 68 -8.06 -2.63 -34.16
CA PRO A 68 -8.15 -4.08 -34.05
C PRO A 68 -9.46 -4.51 -33.36
N PRO A 69 -9.77 -5.81 -33.28
CA PRO A 69 -10.87 -6.27 -32.44
C PRO A 69 -10.77 -5.72 -31.03
N TYR A 70 -11.88 -5.20 -30.53
CA TYR A 70 -11.93 -4.63 -29.18
C TYR A 70 -13.21 -5.02 -28.45
N GLU A 71 -13.15 -4.93 -27.13
CA GLU A 71 -14.25 -5.16 -26.21
C GLU A 71 -14.42 -3.91 -25.32
N VAL A 72 -15.68 -3.50 -25.12
CA VAL A 72 -16.02 -2.36 -24.25
C VAL A 72 -16.71 -2.88 -23.02
N THR A 73 -16.16 -2.60 -21.85
CA THR A 73 -16.69 -3.03 -20.55
C THR A 73 -16.90 -1.81 -19.66
N PHE A 74 -18.07 -1.74 -19.03
CA PHE A 74 -18.31 -0.74 -17.99
C PHE A 74 -17.86 -1.30 -16.63
N LEU A 75 -16.89 -0.63 -16.01
CA LEU A 75 -16.39 -0.99 -14.70
C LEU A 75 -17.11 -0.13 -13.65
N GLU A 76 -18.01 -0.74 -12.90
CA GLU A 76 -18.57 -0.09 -11.73
C GLU A 76 -17.49 0.09 -10.67
N SER A 77 -17.48 1.24 -9.98
CA SER A 77 -16.48 1.60 -8.96
C SER A 77 -16.24 0.55 -7.86
N SER A 78 -17.15 -0.40 -7.72
CA SER A 78 -17.06 -1.52 -6.78
C SER A 78 -16.54 -2.83 -7.39
N ASN A 79 -16.45 -2.96 -8.72
CA ASN A 79 -16.17 -4.25 -9.37
C ASN A 79 -14.72 -4.43 -9.83
N TRP A 80 -14.07 -3.39 -10.35
CA TRP A 80 -12.71 -3.55 -10.87
C TRP A 80 -11.67 -3.84 -9.77
N LEU A 81 -11.91 -3.37 -8.54
CA LEU A 81 -11.08 -3.72 -7.39
C LEU A 81 -11.15 -5.21 -7.03
N LYS A 82 -12.25 -5.92 -7.39
CA LYS A 82 -12.40 -7.36 -7.12
C LYS A 82 -11.59 -8.22 -8.10
N ASP A 83 -11.36 -7.72 -9.31
CA ASP A 83 -10.64 -8.45 -10.36
C ASP A 83 -9.12 -8.25 -10.29
N TYR A 84 -8.63 -7.23 -9.55
CA TYR A 84 -7.20 -6.96 -9.33
C TYR A 84 -6.71 -7.38 -7.93
N VAL A 85 -7.13 -8.54 -7.46
CA VAL A 85 -6.54 -9.13 -6.26
C VAL A 85 -5.16 -9.66 -6.61
N ILE A 86 -4.11 -8.99 -6.13
CA ILE A 86 -2.75 -9.54 -6.21
C ILE A 86 -2.73 -10.82 -5.38
N LYS A 87 -2.52 -11.95 -6.05
CA LYS A 87 -2.40 -13.25 -5.39
C LYS A 87 -0.97 -13.43 -4.92
N PHE A 88 -0.81 -13.81 -3.67
CA PHE A 88 0.46 -14.17 -3.09
C PHE A 88 0.31 -15.47 -2.27
N ALA A 89 1.37 -16.25 -2.17
CA ALA A 89 1.37 -17.44 -1.33
C ALA A 89 1.32 -17.04 0.16
N PRO A 90 0.56 -17.77 1.00
CA PRO A 90 0.60 -17.53 2.44
C PRO A 90 2.04 -17.57 2.96
N PHE A 91 2.38 -16.64 3.85
CA PHE A 91 3.72 -16.59 4.43
C PHE A 91 3.69 -16.36 5.93
N GLU A 92 4.66 -16.93 6.62
CA GLU A 92 4.86 -16.77 8.05
C GLU A 92 5.98 -15.78 8.33
N THR A 93 5.80 -14.94 9.34
CA THR A 93 6.86 -14.11 9.89
C THR A 93 6.55 -13.78 11.35
N GLU A 94 7.48 -14.08 12.25
CA GLU A 94 7.37 -13.91 13.69
C GLU A 94 6.07 -14.51 14.25
N ASP A 95 5.18 -13.70 14.83
CA ASP A 95 3.92 -14.13 15.45
C ASP A 95 2.78 -14.35 14.44
N PHE A 96 2.98 -14.10 13.14
CA PHE A 96 1.91 -13.97 12.16
C PHE A 96 1.97 -14.97 11.02
N MET A 97 0.77 -15.38 10.58
CA MET A 97 0.50 -15.99 9.28
C MET A 97 -0.30 -15.01 8.43
N PHE A 98 0.31 -14.49 7.37
CA PHE A 98 -0.35 -13.64 6.39
C PHE A 98 -0.83 -14.47 5.20
N TYR A 99 -2.09 -14.22 4.75
CA TYR A 99 -2.67 -14.90 3.60
C TYR A 99 -3.63 -13.97 2.85
N GLY A 100 -3.76 -14.20 1.54
CA GLY A 100 -4.60 -13.35 0.68
C GLY A 100 -6.08 -13.70 0.79
N ILE A 101 -6.96 -12.74 0.47
CA ILE A 101 -8.42 -12.98 0.43
C ILE A 101 -8.85 -13.98 -0.65
N HIS A 102 -7.97 -14.32 -1.58
CA HIS A 102 -8.20 -15.36 -2.59
C HIS A 102 -8.12 -16.78 -2.04
N GLU A 103 -7.56 -16.94 -0.84
CA GLU A 103 -7.57 -18.22 -0.14
C GLU A 103 -8.99 -18.54 0.34
N THR A 104 -9.45 -19.77 0.06
CA THR A 104 -10.81 -20.21 0.39
C THR A 104 -11.02 -20.43 1.89
N SER A 105 -9.94 -20.56 2.64
CA SER A 105 -9.93 -20.74 4.10
C SER A 105 -8.63 -20.26 4.70
N CYS A 106 -8.68 -19.90 5.99
CA CYS A 106 -7.45 -19.60 6.75
C CYS A 106 -6.53 -20.82 6.75
N PRO A 107 -5.23 -20.67 6.42
CA PRO A 107 -4.25 -21.73 6.55
C PRO A 107 -4.20 -22.27 7.99
N GLN A 108 -3.93 -23.58 8.15
CA GLN A 108 -3.72 -24.15 9.48
C GLN A 108 -2.42 -23.61 10.07
N THR A 109 -2.54 -22.88 11.18
CA THR A 109 -1.38 -22.29 11.86
C THR A 109 -1.63 -22.12 13.35
N SER A 110 -0.57 -22.10 14.14
CA SER A 110 -0.60 -21.67 15.55
C SER A 110 -0.32 -20.17 15.71
N LEU A 111 0.03 -19.49 14.62
CA LEU A 111 0.33 -18.06 14.60
C LEU A 111 -0.96 -17.24 14.49
N ILE A 112 -0.84 -15.93 14.66
CA ILE A 112 -1.94 -14.99 14.52
C ILE A 112 -2.27 -14.85 13.01
N PRO A 113 -3.46 -15.28 12.56
CA PRO A 113 -3.83 -15.17 11.16
C PRO A 113 -4.21 -13.72 10.81
N VAL A 114 -3.70 -13.25 9.68
CA VAL A 114 -4.01 -11.95 9.11
C VAL A 114 -4.37 -12.12 7.64
N GLN A 115 -5.64 -11.87 7.32
CA GLN A 115 -6.12 -11.91 5.93
C GLN A 115 -5.85 -10.57 5.26
N ILE A 116 -5.27 -10.57 4.07
CA ILE A 116 -4.92 -9.37 3.33
C ILE A 116 -5.61 -9.36 1.97
N TYR A 117 -6.37 -8.32 1.74
CA TYR A 117 -6.70 -7.86 0.41
C TYR A 117 -5.53 -7.02 -0.10
N ALA A 118 -4.71 -7.60 -0.97
CA ALA A 118 -3.63 -6.89 -1.63
C ALA A 118 -4.17 -6.37 -2.96
N ALA A 119 -4.56 -5.09 -2.99
CA ALA A 119 -4.82 -4.34 -4.20
C ALA A 119 -3.48 -3.88 -4.82
N THR A 120 -3.47 -2.82 -5.58
CA THR A 120 -2.26 -2.20 -6.14
C THR A 120 -1.24 -1.72 -5.09
N ALA A 121 -1.63 -1.74 -3.80
CA ALA A 121 -0.74 -1.39 -2.70
C ALA A 121 0.46 -2.34 -2.63
N PHE A 122 1.61 -1.83 -3.00
CA PHE A 122 2.90 -2.52 -3.05
C PHE A 122 3.30 -3.08 -1.66
N GLY A 123 3.79 -4.33 -1.61
CA GLY A 123 4.69 -4.74 -0.52
C GLY A 123 4.14 -5.64 0.57
N SER A 124 3.00 -6.35 0.42
CA SER A 124 2.49 -7.22 1.49
C SER A 124 3.49 -8.32 1.90
N ASP A 125 4.17 -8.98 0.95
CA ASP A 125 5.25 -9.96 1.22
C ASP A 125 6.62 -9.41 0.80
N HIS A 126 6.93 -8.18 1.20
CA HIS A 126 8.23 -7.57 0.91
C HIS A 126 9.17 -7.67 2.12
N GLN A 127 10.49 -7.68 1.87
CA GLN A 127 11.53 -7.76 2.92
C GLN A 127 11.41 -6.66 3.96
N THR A 128 11.01 -5.46 3.52
CA THR A 128 10.79 -4.31 4.42
C THR A 128 9.65 -4.57 5.38
N THR A 129 8.53 -5.12 4.90
CA THR A 129 7.38 -5.48 5.72
C THR A 129 7.73 -6.56 6.74
N ARG A 130 8.44 -7.62 6.33
CA ARG A 130 8.92 -8.67 7.25
C ARG A 130 9.80 -8.09 8.35
N SER A 131 10.71 -7.17 8.01
CA SER A 131 11.57 -6.51 8.98
C SER A 131 10.81 -5.60 9.96
N CYS A 132 9.77 -4.89 9.48
CA CYS A 132 8.88 -4.12 10.36
C CYS A 132 8.08 -5.00 11.32
N ILE A 133 7.53 -6.11 10.83
CA ILE A 133 6.82 -7.09 11.66
C ILE A 133 7.75 -7.65 12.74
N LYS A 134 9.00 -7.95 12.40
CA LYS A 134 9.99 -8.40 13.37
C LYS A 134 10.24 -7.38 14.47
N ALA A 135 10.33 -6.09 14.13
CA ALA A 135 10.47 -5.03 15.10
C ALA A 135 9.23 -4.91 16.02
N LEU A 136 8.01 -5.03 15.45
CA LEU A 136 6.75 -5.04 16.22
C LEU A 136 6.68 -6.19 17.21
N SER A 137 6.91 -7.43 16.75
CA SER A 137 6.92 -8.64 17.59
C SER A 137 7.94 -8.52 18.73
N ARG A 138 9.14 -8.01 18.42
CA ARG A 138 10.15 -7.75 19.46
C ARG A 138 9.67 -6.79 20.54
N LEU A 139 9.12 -5.62 20.16
CA LEU A 139 8.60 -4.65 21.13
C LEU A 139 7.51 -5.28 22.00
N TYR A 140 6.58 -6.01 21.40
CA TYR A 140 5.52 -6.71 22.11
C TYR A 140 6.07 -7.73 23.13
N HIS A 141 7.00 -8.59 22.72
CA HIS A 141 7.60 -9.61 23.59
C HIS A 141 8.51 -9.01 24.69
N GLN A 142 9.02 -7.79 24.49
CA GLN A 142 9.72 -7.04 25.52
C GLN A 142 8.77 -6.35 26.51
N GLY A 143 7.46 -6.49 26.34
CA GLY A 143 6.44 -5.91 27.22
C GLY A 143 6.16 -4.43 26.98
N PHE A 144 6.57 -3.90 25.81
CA PHE A 144 6.21 -2.52 25.44
C PHE A 144 4.70 -2.42 25.25
N SER A 145 4.05 -1.43 25.88
CA SER A 145 2.65 -1.10 25.67
C SER A 145 2.53 0.03 24.66
N ALA A 146 1.77 -0.20 23.60
CA ALA A 146 1.50 0.78 22.55
C ALA A 146 0.00 1.08 22.50
N ASP A 147 -0.45 2.00 23.33
CA ASP A 147 -1.88 2.35 23.44
C ASP A 147 -2.31 3.29 22.29
N ASN A 148 -1.38 4.08 21.75
CA ASN A 148 -1.62 5.02 20.67
C ASN A 148 -0.55 4.86 19.57
N ILE A 149 -0.97 4.41 18.39
CA ILE A 149 -0.10 4.01 17.29
C ILE A 149 -0.45 4.84 16.05
N LEU A 150 0.58 5.27 15.29
CA LEU A 150 0.44 5.88 13.98
C LEU A 150 1.13 5.01 12.94
N ASP A 151 0.45 4.75 11.83
CA ASP A 151 1.00 4.08 10.64
C ASP A 151 0.94 5.04 9.45
N VAL A 152 2.11 5.52 9.01
CA VAL A 152 2.26 6.52 7.94
C VAL A 152 2.67 5.84 6.65
N GLY A 153 1.87 6.03 5.59
CA GLY A 153 2.00 5.26 4.36
C GLY A 153 1.52 3.83 4.59
N THR A 154 0.29 3.70 5.10
CA THR A 154 -0.27 2.43 5.58
C THR A 154 -0.45 1.38 4.47
N GLY A 155 -0.62 1.79 3.22
CA GLY A 155 -0.80 0.91 2.07
C GLY A 155 -1.96 -0.06 2.24
N SER A 156 -1.66 -1.35 2.32
CA SER A 156 -2.66 -2.40 2.59
C SER A 156 -3.11 -2.46 4.06
N GLY A 157 -2.52 -1.66 4.94
CA GLY A 157 -2.79 -1.70 6.39
C GLY A 157 -2.08 -2.83 7.13
N ILE A 158 -1.17 -3.56 6.50
CA ILE A 158 -0.57 -4.77 7.06
C ILE A 158 0.12 -4.52 8.42
N LEU A 159 0.82 -3.39 8.58
CA LEU A 159 1.47 -3.04 9.85
C LEU A 159 0.45 -2.59 10.90
N SER A 160 -0.55 -1.82 10.49
CA SER A 160 -1.69 -1.44 11.33
C SER A 160 -2.44 -2.66 11.86
N LEU A 161 -2.71 -3.66 11.00
CA LEU A 161 -3.37 -4.91 11.38
C LEU A 161 -2.52 -5.73 12.35
N ALA A 162 -1.23 -5.85 12.07
CA ALA A 162 -0.31 -6.56 12.97
C ALA A 162 -0.26 -5.89 14.35
N ALA A 163 -0.15 -4.57 14.40
CA ALA A 163 -0.18 -3.81 15.63
C ALA A 163 -1.50 -4.01 16.39
N ALA A 164 -2.64 -3.85 15.72
CA ALA A 164 -3.96 -4.05 16.33
C ALA A 164 -4.14 -5.46 16.91
N LYS A 165 -3.65 -6.49 16.21
CA LYS A 165 -3.73 -7.88 16.71
C LYS A 165 -2.77 -8.20 17.84
N LEU A 166 -1.60 -7.52 17.94
CA LEU A 166 -0.67 -7.71 19.07
C LEU A 166 -1.18 -7.05 20.35
N TRP A 167 -1.58 -5.79 20.27
CA TRP A 167 -1.97 -5.02 21.48
C TRP A 167 -3.47 -5.09 21.80
N GLY A 168 -4.31 -5.48 20.82
CA GLY A 168 -5.76 -5.69 21.00
C GLY A 168 -6.48 -4.45 21.48
N GLU A 169 -7.49 -4.62 22.33
CA GLU A 169 -8.35 -3.55 22.86
C GLU A 169 -7.60 -2.44 23.63
N LYS A 170 -6.31 -2.61 23.85
CA LYS A 170 -5.49 -1.61 24.54
C LYS A 170 -4.92 -0.56 23.60
N CYS A 171 -5.02 -0.76 22.29
CA CYS A 171 -4.44 0.16 21.32
C CYS A 171 -5.50 0.85 20.46
N ALA A 172 -5.21 2.07 20.05
CA ALA A 172 -5.86 2.75 18.95
C ALA A 172 -4.82 3.02 17.86
N VAL A 173 -5.11 2.64 16.62
CA VAL A 173 -4.23 2.84 15.47
C VAL A 173 -4.82 3.92 14.58
N THR A 174 -4.07 4.99 14.37
CA THR A 174 -4.32 5.97 13.31
C THR A 174 -3.49 5.54 12.10
N ALA A 175 -4.14 5.17 11.00
CA ALA A 175 -3.50 4.76 9.77
C ALA A 175 -3.69 5.85 8.71
N VAL A 176 -2.63 6.30 8.06
CA VAL A 176 -2.74 7.34 7.04
C VAL A 176 -1.97 6.99 5.78
N ASP A 177 -2.51 7.42 4.66
CA ASP A 177 -1.84 7.34 3.36
C ASP A 177 -2.21 8.56 2.51
N ILE A 178 -1.35 8.94 1.57
CA ILE A 178 -1.66 9.98 0.60
C ILE A 178 -2.65 9.49 -0.46
N ASP A 179 -2.69 8.18 -0.69
CA ASP A 179 -3.55 7.51 -1.64
C ASP A 179 -4.89 7.13 -0.99
N GLU A 180 -6.00 7.65 -1.52
CA GLU A 180 -7.37 7.30 -1.09
C GLU A 180 -7.66 5.82 -1.25
N GLU A 181 -7.08 5.15 -2.26
CA GLU A 181 -7.24 3.71 -2.47
C GLU A 181 -6.59 2.93 -1.35
N ALA A 182 -5.37 3.26 -0.95
CA ALA A 182 -4.68 2.64 0.18
C ALA A 182 -5.47 2.79 1.49
N VAL A 183 -6.05 3.96 1.73
CA VAL A 183 -6.92 4.21 2.89
C VAL A 183 -8.16 3.32 2.84
N TRP A 184 -8.80 3.20 1.69
CA TRP A 184 -9.95 2.31 1.51
C TRP A 184 -9.56 0.84 1.72
N VAL A 185 -8.45 0.38 1.14
CA VAL A 185 -7.91 -0.98 1.31
C VAL A 185 -7.63 -1.29 2.77
N THR A 186 -7.00 -0.37 3.49
CA THR A 186 -6.73 -0.50 4.93
C THR A 186 -8.04 -0.68 5.72
N ARG A 187 -9.10 0.08 5.42
CA ARG A 187 -10.42 -0.09 6.05
C ARG A 187 -11.04 -1.45 5.76
N GLN A 188 -10.97 -1.92 4.51
CA GLN A 188 -11.47 -3.25 4.13
C GLN A 188 -10.71 -4.36 4.86
N ASN A 189 -9.39 -4.26 4.93
CA ASN A 189 -8.56 -5.21 5.63
C ASN A 189 -8.81 -5.21 7.14
N ALA A 190 -9.05 -4.05 7.74
CA ALA A 190 -9.44 -3.94 9.15
C ALA A 190 -10.77 -4.67 9.43
N GLN A 191 -11.78 -4.49 8.57
CA GLN A 191 -13.06 -5.20 8.66
C GLN A 191 -12.90 -6.71 8.48
N ASN A 192 -12.17 -7.16 7.46
CA ASN A 192 -11.93 -8.59 7.19
C ASN A 192 -11.23 -9.29 8.36
N ASN A 193 -10.43 -8.55 9.12
CA ASN A 193 -9.72 -9.05 10.29
C ASN A 193 -10.42 -8.78 11.63
N SER A 194 -11.63 -8.16 11.61
CA SER A 194 -12.42 -7.81 12.80
C SER A 194 -11.68 -6.91 13.79
N VAL A 195 -10.88 -5.98 13.28
CA VAL A 195 -10.13 -4.96 14.06
C VAL A 195 -10.42 -3.53 13.59
N ASP A 196 -11.49 -3.33 12.82
CA ASP A 196 -11.91 -2.03 12.30
C ASP A 196 -12.28 -1.03 13.42
N HIS A 197 -12.71 -1.50 14.57
CA HIS A 197 -12.96 -0.68 15.74
C HIS A 197 -11.67 -0.16 16.43
N LEU A 198 -10.52 -0.72 16.12
CA LEU A 198 -9.21 -0.30 16.63
C LEU A 198 -8.43 0.58 15.64
N ILE A 199 -8.81 0.57 14.36
CA ILE A 199 -8.06 1.23 13.30
C ILE A 199 -8.91 2.33 12.66
N THR A 200 -8.45 3.57 12.75
CA THR A 200 -9.02 4.69 12.00
C THR A 200 -8.09 5.04 10.85
N ALA A 201 -8.56 4.90 9.62
CA ALA A 201 -7.77 5.20 8.42
C ALA A 201 -8.27 6.45 7.72
N GLU A 202 -7.37 7.42 7.42
CA GLU A 202 -7.69 8.69 6.74
C GLU A 202 -6.62 9.07 5.71
N VAL A 203 -7.04 9.87 4.72
CA VAL A 203 -6.11 10.43 3.73
C VAL A 203 -5.27 11.53 4.39
N SER A 204 -3.94 11.42 4.23
CA SER A 204 -2.99 12.43 4.73
C SER A 204 -1.71 12.41 3.93
N ASP A 205 -1.20 13.60 3.63
CA ASP A 205 0.20 13.78 3.26
C ASP A 205 1.05 13.78 4.55
N GLY A 206 1.55 12.59 4.92
CA GLY A 206 2.30 12.39 6.15
C GLY A 206 1.54 12.83 7.41
N PHE A 207 2.11 13.80 8.13
CA PHE A 207 1.63 14.29 9.43
C PHE A 207 0.62 15.45 9.35
N HIS A 208 0.11 15.79 8.15
CA HIS A 208 -0.66 17.02 7.95
C HIS A 208 -2.14 16.91 8.30
N ALA A 209 -2.74 15.71 8.28
CA ALA A 209 -4.15 15.53 8.62
C ALA A 209 -4.48 15.95 10.06
N GLY A 210 -5.69 16.44 10.25
CA GLY A 210 -6.18 16.89 11.57
C GLY A 210 -6.15 15.78 12.61
N ILE A 211 -6.54 14.56 12.23
CA ILE A 211 -6.57 13.40 13.12
C ILE A 211 -5.17 13.03 13.64
N VAL A 212 -4.13 13.14 12.79
CA VAL A 212 -2.75 12.85 13.19
C VAL A 212 -2.30 13.79 14.29
N LYS A 213 -2.61 15.10 14.14
CA LYS A 213 -2.26 16.13 15.14
C LYS A 213 -3.08 16.02 16.42
N GLN A 214 -4.35 15.65 16.30
CA GLN A 214 -5.25 15.51 17.47
C GLN A 214 -4.89 14.31 18.34
N ASN A 215 -4.42 13.22 17.73
CA ASN A 215 -4.07 12.00 18.45
C ASN A 215 -2.62 11.95 18.93
N ALA A 216 -1.77 12.90 18.51
CA ALA A 216 -0.40 12.98 19.02
C ALA A 216 -0.38 13.35 20.54
N PRO A 217 0.64 12.92 21.33
CA PRO A 217 1.78 12.14 20.89
C PRO A 217 1.51 10.63 20.81
N TYR A 218 2.24 9.95 19.89
CA TYR A 218 2.14 8.51 19.69
C TYR A 218 3.23 7.75 20.46
N GLN A 219 2.90 6.60 21.04
CA GLN A 219 3.91 5.72 21.65
C GLN A 219 4.67 4.91 20.59
N LEU A 220 4.02 4.62 19.47
CA LEU A 220 4.63 3.89 18.35
C LEU A 220 4.25 4.55 17.03
N ILE A 221 5.25 4.83 16.20
CA ILE A 221 5.04 5.30 14.83
C ILE A 221 5.66 4.28 13.87
N LEU A 222 4.89 3.85 12.89
CA LEU A 222 5.30 2.94 11.82
C LEU A 222 5.40 3.75 10.52
N ALA A 223 6.47 3.57 9.75
CA ALA A 223 6.64 4.19 8.45
C ALA A 223 7.47 3.26 7.55
N ASN A 224 6.80 2.53 6.66
CA ASN A 224 7.40 1.66 5.66
C ASN A 224 7.18 2.26 4.28
N ILE A 225 7.90 3.33 3.97
CA ILE A 225 7.75 4.15 2.76
C ILE A 225 9.11 4.40 2.12
N LEU A 226 9.12 5.00 0.91
CA LEU A 226 10.36 5.32 0.22
C LEU A 226 11.27 6.24 1.04
N ALA A 227 12.59 6.06 0.87
CA ALA A 227 13.63 6.75 1.65
C ALA A 227 13.53 8.28 1.62
N ARG A 228 13.16 8.89 0.49
CA ARG A 228 13.11 10.35 0.39
C ARG A 228 11.97 10.96 1.20
N PRO A 229 10.70 10.54 1.06
CA PRO A 229 9.63 10.97 1.96
C PRO A 229 9.93 10.69 3.43
N LEU A 230 10.51 9.53 3.74
CA LEU A 230 10.89 9.16 5.10
C LEU A 230 11.87 10.17 5.70
N LEU A 231 12.83 10.64 4.92
CA LEU A 231 13.79 11.66 5.34
C LEU A 231 13.11 13.01 5.57
N ASP A 232 12.26 13.42 4.65
CA ASP A 232 11.60 14.73 4.69
C ASP A 232 10.63 14.82 5.89
N MET A 233 10.05 13.70 6.34
CA MET A 233 9.16 13.62 7.52
C MET A 233 9.87 13.52 8.88
N ALA A 234 11.19 13.38 8.94
CA ALA A 234 11.89 13.13 10.20
C ALA A 234 11.59 14.17 11.32
N PRO A 235 11.50 15.49 11.06
CA PRO A 235 11.14 16.46 12.09
C PRO A 235 9.71 16.27 12.62
N ASP A 236 8.73 16.04 11.73
CA ASP A 236 7.33 15.89 12.11
C ASP A 236 7.09 14.58 12.87
N LEU A 237 7.75 13.49 12.44
CA LEU A 237 7.72 12.23 13.16
C LEU A 237 8.28 12.40 14.58
N ALA A 238 9.46 13.01 14.71
CA ALA A 238 10.07 13.27 16.00
C ALA A 238 9.19 14.13 16.90
N ALA A 239 8.52 15.15 16.35
CA ALA A 239 7.61 16.01 17.10
C ALA A 239 6.36 15.25 17.59
N SER A 240 5.84 14.31 16.75
CA SER A 240 4.63 13.54 17.03
C SER A 240 4.87 12.31 17.92
N LEU A 241 6.12 11.88 18.10
CA LEU A 241 6.47 10.73 18.93
C LEU A 241 6.56 11.12 20.39
N ALA A 242 5.99 10.31 21.28
CA ALA A 242 6.08 10.49 22.73
C ALA A 242 7.52 10.27 23.22
N SER A 243 7.89 10.88 24.35
CA SER A 243 9.14 10.54 25.06
C SER A 243 9.08 9.08 25.53
N GLY A 244 10.16 8.31 25.29
CA GLY A 244 10.19 6.85 25.46
C GLY A 244 9.45 6.06 24.39
N GLY A 245 8.84 6.73 23.41
CA GLY A 245 8.16 6.11 22.28
C GLY A 245 9.13 5.56 21.23
N TYR A 246 8.63 4.65 20.39
CA TYR A 246 9.40 4.00 19.35
C TYR A 246 8.92 4.36 17.95
N ALA A 247 9.84 4.37 17.00
CA ALA A 247 9.55 4.46 15.59
C ALA A 247 10.15 3.26 14.85
N VAL A 248 9.37 2.60 14.02
CA VAL A 248 9.82 1.56 13.08
C VAL A 248 9.83 2.16 11.70
N LEU A 249 11.02 2.31 11.13
CA LEU A 249 11.28 2.98 9.86
C LEU A 249 11.78 1.96 8.86
N SER A 250 11.21 1.89 7.66
CA SER A 250 11.69 1.01 6.58
C SER A 250 11.34 1.57 5.19
N GLY A 251 11.71 0.81 4.13
CA GLY A 251 11.54 1.25 2.74
C GLY A 251 12.80 1.91 2.18
N PHE A 252 13.95 1.64 2.81
CA PHE A 252 15.27 2.12 2.36
C PHE A 252 16.27 0.96 2.25
N VAL A 253 17.28 1.14 1.42
CA VAL A 253 18.33 0.16 1.15
C VAL A 253 19.60 0.47 1.93
N GLU A 254 20.56 -0.47 1.92
CA GLU A 254 21.81 -0.39 2.66
C GLU A 254 22.54 0.95 2.48
N ASP A 255 22.72 1.40 1.25
CA ASP A 255 23.43 2.65 0.94
C ASP A 255 22.75 3.90 1.50
N GLN A 256 21.45 3.83 1.78
CA GLN A 256 20.65 4.93 2.33
C GLN A 256 20.64 4.95 3.86
N THR A 257 21.10 3.87 4.53
CA THR A 257 20.98 3.66 5.98
C THR A 257 21.56 4.82 6.79
N ASN A 258 22.79 5.20 6.52
CA ASN A 258 23.46 6.27 7.27
C ASN A 258 22.74 7.60 7.12
N TRP A 259 22.21 7.86 5.95
CA TRP A 259 21.48 9.08 5.65
C TRP A 259 20.17 9.18 6.43
N ILE A 260 19.37 8.10 6.41
CA ILE A 260 18.12 8.02 7.18
C ILE A 260 18.41 8.11 8.68
N ILE A 261 19.26 7.25 9.23
CA ILE A 261 19.51 7.19 10.68
C ILE A 261 20.05 8.52 11.21
N SER A 262 21.01 9.14 10.50
CA SER A 262 21.57 10.42 10.92
C SER A 262 20.51 11.53 10.99
N SER A 263 19.56 11.57 10.06
CA SER A 263 18.48 12.54 10.07
C SER A 263 17.60 12.38 11.31
N TYR A 264 17.21 11.15 11.64
CA TYR A 264 16.38 10.87 12.81
C TYR A 264 17.14 11.13 14.12
N GLN A 265 18.46 10.84 14.17
CA GLN A 265 19.31 11.16 15.31
C GLN A 265 19.43 12.67 15.55
N GLN A 266 19.54 13.46 14.49
CA GLN A 266 19.55 14.94 14.58
C GLN A 266 18.22 15.50 15.11
N ASN A 267 17.13 14.74 14.98
CA ASN A 267 15.82 15.07 15.51
C ASN A 267 15.54 14.41 16.89
N GLY A 268 16.55 13.92 17.59
CA GLY A 268 16.46 13.45 18.97
C GLY A 268 16.05 12.00 19.17
N LEU A 269 16.09 11.17 18.11
CA LEU A 269 15.87 9.73 18.23
C LEU A 269 17.20 8.98 18.36
N LYS A 270 17.20 7.84 19.02
CA LYS A 270 18.34 6.92 19.11
C LYS A 270 18.04 5.65 18.31
N LEU A 271 19.03 5.15 17.58
CA LEU A 271 18.95 3.82 16.97
C LEU A 271 19.04 2.75 18.06
N ILE A 272 18.03 1.92 18.15
CA ILE A 272 17.98 0.76 19.06
C ILE A 272 18.43 -0.50 18.35
N GLU A 273 17.94 -0.71 17.12
CA GLU A 273 18.30 -1.87 16.32
C GLU A 273 18.14 -1.59 14.84
N LEU A 274 19.00 -2.22 14.03
CA LEU A 274 18.94 -2.21 12.58
C LEU A 274 18.67 -3.63 12.08
N TYR A 275 17.59 -3.82 11.37
CA TYR A 275 17.25 -5.08 10.70
C TYR A 275 17.71 -5.03 9.25
N ALA A 276 18.36 -6.11 8.82
CA ALA A 276 18.84 -6.28 7.45
C ALA A 276 18.22 -7.54 6.87
N LEU A 277 17.60 -7.41 5.70
CA LEU A 277 17.11 -8.53 4.92
C LEU A 277 17.41 -8.24 3.45
N ASP A 278 18.34 -9.01 2.88
CA ASP A 278 18.98 -8.72 1.60
C ASP A 278 19.55 -7.28 1.57
N ASN A 279 19.22 -6.50 0.55
CA ASN A 279 19.65 -5.11 0.46
C ASN A 279 18.77 -4.13 1.27
N TRP A 280 17.61 -4.59 1.79
CA TRP A 280 16.66 -3.75 2.50
C TRP A 280 16.99 -3.60 3.98
N ARG A 281 16.61 -2.47 4.55
CA ARG A 281 16.84 -2.15 5.96
C ARG A 281 15.54 -1.69 6.63
N ALA A 282 15.43 -2.01 7.92
CA ALA A 282 14.48 -1.39 8.81
C ALA A 282 15.20 -0.97 10.10
N ALA A 283 14.85 0.19 10.64
CA ALA A 283 15.44 0.73 11.85
C ALA A 283 14.37 0.85 12.94
N LEU A 284 14.68 0.30 14.11
CA LEU A 284 13.95 0.58 15.34
C LEU A 284 14.64 1.75 16.04
N MET A 285 13.93 2.86 16.13
CA MET A 285 14.41 4.09 16.76
C MET A 285 13.59 4.37 18.03
N MET A 286 14.16 5.08 18.99
CA MET A 286 13.47 5.49 20.23
C MET A 286 13.73 6.97 20.49
N LYS A 287 12.72 7.70 20.92
CA LYS A 287 12.83 9.08 21.40
C LYS A 287 13.17 9.09 22.88
N ASP A 288 14.14 9.89 23.28
CA ASP A 288 14.51 10.08 24.70
C ASP A 288 13.43 10.76 25.53
#